data_de508d46c2faf3a8f3273ad675a13132
#
_entry.id   de508d46c2faf3a8f3273ad675a13132
#
_cell.length_a   1.000
_cell.length_b   1.000
_cell.length_c   1.000
_cell.angle_alpha   90.00
_cell.angle_beta   90.00
_cell.angle_gamma   90.00
#
_symmetry.space_group_name_H-M   'P 1'
#
loop_
_entity.id
_entity.type
_entity.pdbx_description
1 polymer ?
#
loop_
_entity_poly.entity_id
_entity_poly.type
_entity_poly.pdbx_seq_one_letter_code
_entity_poly.pdbx_strand_id
1 'polypeptide(L)'
;MELKQITKQYGNNTVIDRVDFAFNDSKIVGLIGKNGVGKTTLMKIMNGNIINYQGDVQVVNDDKIGYLIEHPKLYDNKSGLYNLKLFAQVLGTGFDKAYTNHIIKAFGMESYIKKKVKKYSMGMKQKLAIAVSLMNKPKFLILDEPTNGMDPDGSIDVLKTIEQLVQQLDMKILISSHKLEDIELICDRAVFLRDGHFVQDVNMAEGQSTAQTIIQVDPDDFEQALYYLTDYFKVVQSQKESGEIILNVQSDYRNFLKGLAQKGIFPQYIETRKVSLRDTYFNINQRGGQS
;
A
#
# COMPACT_ATOMS: atom_id res chain seq x y z
N MET A 1 -10.06 14.56 2.64
CA MET A 1 -8.65 15.04 2.65
C MET A 1 -8.15 15.07 1.23
N GLU A 2 -7.57 16.17 0.81
CA GLU A 2 -6.98 16.41 -0.51
C GLU A 2 -5.67 17.18 -0.37
N LEU A 3 -4.68 16.84 -1.17
CA LEU A 3 -3.39 17.54 -1.26
C LEU A 3 -3.28 18.15 -2.66
N LYS A 4 -2.84 19.41 -2.72
CA LYS A 4 -2.66 20.14 -4.00
C LYS A 4 -1.26 20.71 -4.08
N GLN A 5 -0.52 20.30 -5.10
CA GLN A 5 0.80 20.79 -5.48
C GLN A 5 1.80 20.82 -4.31
N ILE A 6 1.79 19.75 -3.50
CA ILE A 6 2.66 19.65 -2.32
C ILE A 6 4.11 19.54 -2.75
N THR A 7 4.92 20.49 -2.29
CA THR A 7 6.38 20.48 -2.47
C THR A 7 7.08 20.64 -1.14
N LYS A 8 8.04 19.76 -0.84
CA LYS A 8 8.86 19.81 0.36
C LYS A 8 10.33 19.68 0.04
N GLN A 9 11.10 20.66 0.54
CA GLN A 9 12.55 20.70 0.40
C GLN A 9 13.22 20.72 1.79
N TYR A 10 14.38 20.09 1.87
CA TYR A 10 15.32 20.19 3.00
C TYR A 10 16.66 20.69 2.47
N GLY A 11 17.00 21.95 2.77
CA GLY A 11 18.12 22.60 2.11
C GLY A 11 17.93 22.62 0.59
N ASN A 12 18.91 22.11 -0.15
CA ASN A 12 18.84 22.01 -1.62
C ASN A 12 18.22 20.71 -2.14
N ASN A 13 17.78 19.82 -1.24
CA ASN A 13 17.22 18.54 -1.64
C ASN A 13 15.69 18.59 -1.64
N THR A 14 15.07 18.42 -2.80
CA THR A 14 13.61 18.27 -2.95
C THR A 14 13.22 16.82 -2.69
N VAL A 15 12.44 16.60 -1.62
CA VAL A 15 11.99 15.27 -1.19
C VAL A 15 10.59 14.95 -1.73
N ILE A 16 9.73 15.96 -1.84
CA ILE A 16 8.40 15.87 -2.47
C ILE A 16 8.30 17.03 -3.45
N ASP A 17 7.87 16.77 -4.67
CA ASP A 17 7.76 17.77 -5.72
C ASP A 17 6.40 17.73 -6.40
N ARG A 18 5.60 18.76 -6.18
CA ARG A 18 4.27 19.04 -6.78
C ARG A 18 3.34 17.83 -6.78
N VAL A 19 3.21 17.19 -5.64
CA VAL A 19 2.35 16.02 -5.46
C VAL A 19 0.91 16.45 -5.22
N ASP A 20 0.01 15.89 -6.01
CA ASP A 20 -1.45 15.95 -5.82
C ASP A 20 -1.96 14.60 -5.34
N PHE A 21 -2.87 14.60 -4.34
CA PHE A 21 -3.46 13.38 -3.81
C PHE A 21 -4.88 13.61 -3.32
N ALA A 22 -5.77 12.69 -3.65
CA ALA A 22 -7.10 12.59 -3.04
C ALA A 22 -7.46 11.11 -2.84
N PHE A 23 -8.26 10.81 -1.83
CA PHE A 23 -8.76 9.44 -1.62
C PHE A 23 -9.76 9.01 -2.69
N ASN A 24 -10.46 9.97 -3.31
CA ASN A 24 -11.59 9.70 -4.22
C ASN A 24 -12.59 8.74 -3.54
N ASP A 25 -13.02 7.68 -4.25
CA ASP A 25 -13.94 6.66 -3.71
C ASP A 25 -13.23 5.58 -2.90
N SER A 26 -11.89 5.52 -2.94
CA SER A 26 -11.11 4.52 -2.21
C SER A 26 -11.17 4.74 -0.71
N LYS A 27 -11.34 3.67 0.05
CA LYS A 27 -11.28 3.68 1.51
C LYS A 27 -9.89 3.38 2.04
N ILE A 28 -9.17 2.46 1.40
CA ILE A 28 -7.81 2.07 1.81
C ILE A 28 -6.85 2.30 0.64
N VAL A 29 -5.93 3.26 0.81
CA VAL A 29 -4.91 3.60 -0.20
C VAL A 29 -3.53 3.18 0.30
N GLY A 30 -2.84 2.39 -0.51
CA GLY A 30 -1.45 1.98 -0.28
C GLY A 30 -0.46 2.99 -0.85
N LEU A 31 0.52 3.43 -0.07
CA LEU A 31 1.63 4.27 -0.51
C LEU A 31 2.91 3.44 -0.63
N ILE A 32 3.34 3.22 -1.86
CA ILE A 32 4.47 2.35 -2.20
C ILE A 32 5.66 3.20 -2.64
N GLY A 33 6.86 2.80 -2.26
CA GLY A 33 8.11 3.44 -2.71
C GLY A 33 9.31 2.96 -1.92
N LYS A 34 10.51 3.17 -2.45
CA LYS A 34 11.77 2.81 -1.77
C LYS A 34 11.91 3.53 -0.44
N ASN A 35 12.76 3.00 0.44
CA ASN A 35 13.11 3.71 1.67
C ASN A 35 13.80 5.04 1.34
N GLY A 36 13.45 6.10 2.08
CA GLY A 36 13.99 7.44 1.88
C GLY A 36 13.35 8.25 0.73
N VAL A 37 12.40 7.70 -0.04
CA VAL A 37 11.80 8.40 -1.19
C VAL A 37 10.83 9.53 -0.80
N GLY A 38 10.50 9.66 0.50
CA GLY A 38 9.62 10.74 0.97
C GLY A 38 8.26 10.29 1.52
N LYS A 39 7.95 8.98 1.60
CA LYS A 39 6.66 8.48 2.12
C LYS A 39 6.33 9.06 3.50
N THR A 40 7.23 8.89 4.46
CA THR A 40 7.07 9.42 5.83
C THR A 40 6.96 10.94 5.84
N THR A 41 7.70 11.65 4.98
CA THR A 41 7.61 13.11 4.84
C THR A 41 6.21 13.53 4.37
N LEU A 42 5.68 12.88 3.34
CA LEU A 42 4.34 13.16 2.84
C LEU A 42 3.28 12.90 3.92
N MET A 43 3.37 11.77 4.61
CA MET A 43 2.47 11.43 5.71
C MET A 43 2.54 12.43 6.88
N LYS A 44 3.74 12.94 7.20
CA LYS A 44 3.94 13.99 8.22
C LYS A 44 3.38 15.35 7.79
N ILE A 45 3.34 15.65 6.50
CA ILE A 45 2.65 16.83 5.97
C ILE A 45 1.12 16.64 6.12
N MET A 46 0.60 15.48 5.72
CA MET A 46 -0.82 15.18 5.78
C MET A 46 -1.41 15.27 7.19
N ASN A 47 -0.66 14.85 8.22
CA ASN A 47 -1.11 14.89 9.61
C ASN A 47 -0.76 16.21 10.34
N GLY A 48 -0.16 17.18 9.65
CA GLY A 48 0.20 18.49 10.21
C GLY A 48 1.47 18.52 11.05
N ASN A 49 2.26 17.43 11.14
CA ASN A 49 3.54 17.40 11.85
C ASN A 49 4.65 18.19 11.11
N ILE A 50 4.52 18.35 9.80
CA ILE A 50 5.36 19.23 8.99
C ILE A 50 4.47 20.32 8.42
N ILE A 51 4.73 21.57 8.79
CA ILE A 51 3.97 22.75 8.36
C ILE A 51 4.71 23.62 7.35
N ASN A 52 6.04 23.45 7.21
CA ASN A 52 6.85 24.20 6.26
C ASN A 52 6.96 23.41 4.94
N TYR A 53 6.03 23.62 4.02
CA TYR A 53 5.97 23.08 2.67
C TYR A 53 5.24 24.08 1.75
N GLN A 54 5.30 23.86 0.44
CA GLN A 54 4.49 24.59 -0.55
C GLN A 54 3.29 23.73 -0.93
N GLY A 55 2.22 24.37 -1.38
CA GLY A 55 0.95 23.70 -1.73
C GLY A 55 -0.07 23.78 -0.61
N ASP A 56 -1.14 23.00 -0.73
CA ASP A 56 -2.29 23.06 0.17
C ASP A 56 -2.75 21.65 0.61
N VAL A 57 -3.07 21.50 1.90
CA VAL A 57 -3.68 20.29 2.47
C VAL A 57 -5.07 20.64 2.96
N GLN A 58 -6.08 20.12 2.28
CA GLN A 58 -7.48 20.38 2.58
C GLN A 58 -8.10 19.20 3.35
N VAL A 59 -8.58 19.48 4.55
CA VAL A 59 -9.37 18.54 5.35
C VAL A 59 -10.76 19.14 5.54
N VAL A 60 -11.79 18.41 5.13
CA VAL A 60 -13.16 18.90 5.15
C VAL A 60 -13.73 18.80 6.56
N ASN A 61 -14.47 19.84 7.01
CA ASN A 61 -15.30 19.84 8.22
C ASN A 61 -14.60 19.47 9.53
N ASP A 62 -13.36 19.90 9.75
CA ASP A 62 -12.57 19.56 10.95
C ASP A 62 -12.46 18.05 11.21
N ASP A 63 -12.50 17.25 10.16
CA ASP A 63 -12.34 15.80 10.25
C ASP A 63 -11.02 15.44 10.95
N LYS A 64 -11.12 14.61 11.96
CA LYS A 64 -9.96 14.22 12.76
C LYS A 64 -9.08 13.25 11.99
N ILE A 65 -7.77 13.43 12.15
CA ILE A 65 -6.74 12.56 11.59
C ILE A 65 -6.14 11.75 12.74
N GLY A 66 -6.23 10.42 12.64
CA GLY A 66 -5.43 9.51 13.45
C GLY A 66 -4.14 9.18 12.72
N TYR A 67 -3.04 8.97 13.43
CA TYR A 67 -1.81 8.59 12.78
C TYR A 67 -0.92 7.71 13.65
N LEU A 68 -0.22 6.80 12.98
CA LEU A 68 0.91 6.06 13.51
C LEU A 68 2.06 6.21 12.52
N ILE A 69 2.99 7.10 12.83
CA ILE A 69 4.19 7.36 12.04
C ILE A 69 5.39 7.10 12.93
N GLU A 70 6.33 6.29 12.46
CA GLU A 70 7.45 5.79 13.25
C GLU A 70 6.99 4.94 14.44
N HIS A 71 7.80 4.83 15.50
CA HIS A 71 7.46 4.01 16.66
C HIS A 71 6.56 4.75 17.63
N PRO A 72 5.50 4.12 18.13
CA PRO A 72 4.62 4.74 19.09
C PRO A 72 5.34 4.94 20.42
N LYS A 73 5.28 6.17 20.96
CA LYS A 73 5.77 6.47 22.30
C LYS A 73 4.74 6.03 23.34
N LEU A 74 4.71 4.74 23.63
CA LEU A 74 3.84 4.16 24.64
C LEU A 74 4.48 4.31 26.03
N TYR A 75 3.66 4.45 27.07
CA TYR A 75 4.10 4.44 28.47
C TYR A 75 4.32 3.00 28.94
N ASP A 76 5.54 2.49 28.78
CA ASP A 76 5.91 1.09 29.01
C ASP A 76 5.65 0.59 30.44
N ASN A 77 5.75 1.47 31.44
CA ASN A 77 5.48 1.12 32.85
C ASN A 77 3.99 1.18 33.23
N LYS A 78 3.11 1.56 32.30
CA LYS A 78 1.66 1.60 32.45
C LYS A 78 1.01 0.48 31.66
N SER A 79 -0.27 0.19 31.97
CA SER A 79 -1.04 -0.81 31.19
C SER A 79 -1.42 -0.27 29.82
N GLY A 80 -1.77 -1.18 28.87
CA GLY A 80 -2.33 -0.78 27.59
C GLY A 80 -3.61 0.04 27.75
N LEU A 81 -4.51 -0.37 28.64
CA LEU A 81 -5.73 0.40 28.93
C LEU A 81 -5.44 1.82 29.46
N TYR A 82 -4.41 1.97 30.28
CA TYR A 82 -3.97 3.31 30.72
C TYR A 82 -3.53 4.16 29.52
N ASN A 83 -2.74 3.58 28.61
CA ASN A 83 -2.32 4.30 27.39
C ASN A 83 -3.53 4.74 26.56
N LEU A 84 -4.49 3.87 26.28
CA LEU A 84 -5.70 4.23 25.53
C LEU A 84 -6.47 5.37 26.20
N LYS A 85 -6.66 5.31 27.54
CA LYS A 85 -7.34 6.38 28.28
C LYS A 85 -6.58 7.72 28.20
N LEU A 86 -5.28 7.67 28.41
CA LEU A 86 -4.43 8.88 28.39
C LEU A 86 -4.47 9.55 27.02
N PHE A 87 -4.29 8.77 25.94
CA PHE A 87 -4.29 9.35 24.59
C PHE A 87 -5.68 9.84 24.18
N ALA A 88 -6.77 9.21 24.58
CA ALA A 88 -8.12 9.73 24.38
C ALA A 88 -8.31 11.11 25.04
N GLN A 89 -7.76 11.30 26.23
CA GLN A 89 -7.80 12.59 26.94
C GLN A 89 -6.91 13.65 26.26
N VAL A 90 -5.65 13.29 25.92
CA VAL A 90 -4.70 14.21 25.26
C VAL A 90 -5.23 14.67 23.90
N LEU A 91 -5.89 13.78 23.15
CA LEU A 91 -6.51 14.08 21.85
C LEU A 91 -7.85 14.83 21.97
N GLY A 92 -8.28 15.19 23.17
CA GLY A 92 -9.46 16.02 23.42
C GLY A 92 -10.82 15.34 23.17
N THR A 93 -10.85 14.01 23.00
CA THR A 93 -12.11 13.29 22.70
C THR A 93 -12.82 12.76 23.97
N GLY A 94 -12.10 12.75 25.12
CA GLY A 94 -12.54 12.04 26.28
C GLY A 94 -12.49 10.51 26.12
N PHE A 95 -12.64 9.79 27.22
CA PHE A 95 -12.60 8.34 27.21
C PHE A 95 -13.99 7.74 26.96
N ASP A 96 -14.22 7.26 25.76
CA ASP A 96 -15.41 6.48 25.41
C ASP A 96 -15.14 4.99 25.67
N LYS A 97 -15.78 4.45 26.72
CA LYS A 97 -15.59 3.06 27.15
C LYS A 97 -16.14 2.07 26.11
N ALA A 98 -17.27 2.36 25.48
CA ALA A 98 -17.89 1.46 24.51
C ALA A 98 -17.03 1.34 23.27
N TYR A 99 -16.62 2.48 22.69
CA TYR A 99 -15.73 2.56 21.55
C TYR A 99 -14.37 1.90 21.85
N THR A 100 -13.76 2.22 22.99
CA THR A 100 -12.46 1.64 23.38
C THR A 100 -12.55 0.12 23.52
N ASN A 101 -13.61 -0.40 24.13
CA ASN A 101 -13.82 -1.85 24.24
C ASN A 101 -14.02 -2.50 22.87
N HIS A 102 -14.70 -1.85 21.94
CA HIS A 102 -14.82 -2.32 20.57
C HIS A 102 -13.46 -2.48 19.90
N ILE A 103 -12.60 -1.46 19.99
CA ILE A 103 -11.23 -1.51 19.43
C ILE A 103 -10.38 -2.58 20.13
N ILE A 104 -10.45 -2.70 21.48
CA ILE A 104 -9.74 -3.74 22.22
C ILE A 104 -10.13 -5.13 21.72
N LYS A 105 -11.42 -5.38 21.53
CA LYS A 105 -11.94 -6.66 21.04
C LYS A 105 -11.52 -6.94 19.59
N ALA A 106 -11.62 -5.95 18.73
CA ALA A 106 -11.23 -6.07 17.31
C ALA A 106 -9.77 -6.53 17.16
N PHE A 107 -8.85 -5.98 17.95
CA PHE A 107 -7.44 -6.38 17.93
C PHE A 107 -7.09 -7.58 18.84
N GLY A 108 -8.07 -8.22 19.48
CA GLY A 108 -7.85 -9.37 20.37
C GLY A 108 -6.98 -9.05 21.60
N MET A 109 -7.12 -7.85 22.17
CA MET A 109 -6.26 -7.37 23.24
C MET A 109 -6.80 -7.67 24.66
N GLU A 110 -7.99 -8.27 24.81
CA GLU A 110 -8.70 -8.41 26.09
C GLU A 110 -7.85 -9.12 27.15
N SER A 111 -7.09 -10.14 26.77
CA SER A 111 -6.30 -10.97 27.68
C SER A 111 -5.08 -10.26 28.28
N TYR A 112 -4.62 -9.19 27.64
CA TYR A 112 -3.39 -8.51 28.05
C TYR A 112 -3.50 -7.00 28.21
N ILE A 113 -4.60 -6.36 27.84
CA ILE A 113 -4.74 -4.88 27.84
C ILE A 113 -4.51 -4.27 29.26
N LYS A 114 -4.72 -5.04 30.34
CA LYS A 114 -4.47 -4.61 31.70
C LYS A 114 -3.01 -4.82 32.16
N LYS A 115 -2.19 -5.58 31.42
CA LYS A 115 -0.77 -5.81 31.73
C LYS A 115 0.04 -4.56 31.36
N LYS A 116 1.21 -4.36 32.01
CA LYS A 116 2.15 -3.30 31.68
C LYS A 116 2.74 -3.49 30.29
N VAL A 117 2.83 -2.43 29.49
CA VAL A 117 3.27 -2.46 28.08
C VAL A 117 4.70 -2.99 27.93
N LYS A 118 5.58 -2.79 28.91
CA LYS A 118 6.93 -3.41 28.91
C LYS A 118 6.95 -4.94 28.84
N LYS A 119 5.81 -5.61 29.12
CA LYS A 119 5.65 -7.06 29.02
C LYS A 119 5.02 -7.50 27.68
N TYR A 120 4.77 -6.55 26.77
CA TYR A 120 4.16 -6.84 25.48
C TYR A 120 5.23 -7.30 24.49
N SER A 121 4.86 -8.27 23.64
CA SER A 121 5.63 -8.55 22.43
C SER A 121 5.58 -7.35 21.46
N MET A 122 6.41 -7.38 20.42
CA MET A 122 6.41 -6.33 19.41
C MET A 122 5.03 -6.20 18.75
N GLY A 123 4.42 -7.30 18.32
CA GLY A 123 3.08 -7.30 17.74
C GLY A 123 2.00 -6.79 18.69
N MET A 124 2.06 -7.12 19.99
CA MET A 124 1.14 -6.55 20.98
C MET A 124 1.32 -5.03 21.15
N LYS A 125 2.55 -4.53 21.10
CA LYS A 125 2.83 -3.08 21.13
C LYS A 125 2.30 -2.40 19.87
N GLN A 126 2.46 -3.03 18.72
CA GLN A 126 1.99 -2.51 17.44
C GLN A 126 0.45 -2.42 17.39
N LYS A 127 -0.26 -3.50 17.82
CA LYS A 127 -1.72 -3.47 17.95
C LYS A 127 -2.20 -2.35 18.89
N LEU A 128 -1.52 -2.16 20.03
CA LEU A 128 -1.83 -1.07 20.95
C LEU A 128 -1.57 0.31 20.31
N ALA A 129 -0.52 0.46 19.55
CA ALA A 129 -0.18 1.71 18.87
C ALA A 129 -1.22 2.12 17.83
N ILE A 130 -1.67 1.16 17.02
CA ILE A 130 -2.77 1.39 16.07
C ILE A 130 -4.06 1.73 16.83
N ALA A 131 -4.35 1.00 17.93
CA ALA A 131 -5.50 1.32 18.76
C ALA A 131 -5.44 2.74 19.35
N VAL A 132 -4.26 3.21 19.75
CA VAL A 132 -4.05 4.61 20.22
C VAL A 132 -4.38 5.62 19.12
N SER A 133 -3.96 5.37 17.89
CA SER A 133 -4.23 6.28 16.76
C SER A 133 -5.73 6.38 16.40
N LEU A 134 -6.54 5.44 16.87
CA LEU A 134 -7.99 5.44 16.72
C LEU A 134 -8.73 6.20 17.83
N MET A 135 -8.07 6.57 18.95
CA MET A 135 -8.75 7.12 20.12
C MET A 135 -9.42 8.48 19.89
N ASN A 136 -9.00 9.23 18.87
CA ASN A 136 -9.68 10.47 18.48
C ASN A 136 -10.87 10.27 17.54
N LYS A 137 -11.28 9.01 17.25
CA LYS A 137 -12.34 8.65 16.31
C LYS A 137 -12.13 9.30 14.94
N PRO A 138 -11.03 8.97 14.27
CA PRO A 138 -10.62 9.68 13.06
C PRO A 138 -11.52 9.35 11.87
N LYS A 139 -11.66 10.32 10.94
CA LYS A 139 -12.17 10.06 9.59
C LYS A 139 -11.06 9.64 8.63
N PHE A 140 -9.83 10.06 8.92
CA PHE A 140 -8.63 9.68 8.16
C PHE A 140 -7.61 9.08 9.10
N LEU A 141 -7.10 7.90 8.75
CA LEU A 141 -6.04 7.22 9.50
C LEU A 141 -4.79 7.08 8.61
N ILE A 142 -3.64 7.48 9.13
CA ILE A 142 -2.35 7.41 8.45
C ILE A 142 -1.46 6.42 9.19
N LEU A 143 -1.05 5.34 8.51
CA LEU A 143 -0.24 4.27 9.08
C LEU A 143 1.04 4.10 8.28
N ASP A 144 2.18 4.42 8.89
CA ASP A 144 3.50 4.22 8.29
C ASP A 144 4.07 2.88 8.73
N GLU A 145 4.14 1.93 7.81
CA GLU A 145 4.64 0.56 8.00
C GLU A 145 4.06 -0.16 9.25
N PRO A 146 2.73 -0.27 9.40
CA PRO A 146 2.10 -0.75 10.64
C PRO A 146 2.39 -2.23 10.96
N THR A 147 2.89 -3.01 10.02
CA THR A 147 3.23 -4.44 10.18
C THR A 147 4.73 -4.68 10.34
N ASN A 148 5.54 -3.61 10.38
CA ASN A 148 6.99 -3.76 10.46
C ASN A 148 7.41 -4.47 11.76
N GLY A 149 8.29 -5.49 11.62
CA GLY A 149 8.79 -6.29 12.75
C GLY A 149 7.79 -7.32 13.31
N MET A 150 6.64 -7.53 12.66
CA MET A 150 5.71 -8.60 13.00
C MET A 150 6.01 -9.87 12.18
N ASP A 151 5.62 -11.02 12.73
CA ASP A 151 5.58 -12.27 11.97
C ASP A 151 4.47 -12.22 10.88
N PRO A 152 4.53 -13.10 9.88
CA PRO A 152 3.58 -13.07 8.77
C PRO A 152 2.12 -13.20 9.21
N ASP A 153 1.82 -14.13 10.14
CA ASP A 153 0.45 -14.38 10.60
C ASP A 153 -0.09 -13.19 11.39
N GLY A 154 0.74 -12.60 12.25
CA GLY A 154 0.41 -11.38 12.99
C GLY A 154 0.19 -10.17 12.09
N SER A 155 0.96 -10.05 11.00
CA SER A 155 0.78 -9.00 9.99
C SER A 155 -0.56 -9.12 9.29
N ILE A 156 -0.92 -10.32 8.83
CA ILE A 156 -2.20 -10.60 8.17
C ILE A 156 -3.38 -10.31 9.11
N ASP A 157 -3.29 -10.74 10.37
CA ASP A 157 -4.33 -10.51 11.37
C ASP A 157 -4.56 -9.01 11.62
N VAL A 158 -3.50 -8.23 11.77
CA VAL A 158 -3.59 -6.77 11.94
C VAL A 158 -4.19 -6.10 10.72
N LEU A 159 -3.74 -6.45 9.51
CA LEU A 159 -4.24 -5.85 8.27
C LEU A 159 -5.73 -6.13 8.06
N LYS A 160 -6.17 -7.38 8.26
CA LYS A 160 -7.60 -7.73 8.17
C LYS A 160 -8.43 -7.02 9.24
N THR A 161 -7.89 -6.84 10.45
CA THR A 161 -8.57 -6.08 11.51
C THR A 161 -8.73 -4.61 11.09
N ILE A 162 -7.70 -4.01 10.49
CA ILE A 162 -7.76 -2.64 9.96
C ILE A 162 -8.83 -2.54 8.88
N GLU A 163 -8.85 -3.45 7.91
CA GLU A 163 -9.84 -3.49 6.84
C GLU A 163 -11.28 -3.52 7.39
N GLN A 164 -11.55 -4.40 8.35
CA GLN A 164 -12.84 -4.50 9.00
C GLN A 164 -13.23 -3.21 9.73
N LEU A 165 -12.30 -2.60 10.47
CA LEU A 165 -12.54 -1.35 11.18
C LEU A 165 -12.81 -0.17 10.24
N VAL A 166 -12.17 -0.13 9.06
CA VAL A 166 -12.44 0.86 8.02
C VAL A 166 -13.91 0.85 7.62
N GLN A 167 -14.45 -0.33 7.38
CA GLN A 167 -15.85 -0.49 7.00
C GLN A 167 -16.80 -0.14 8.16
N GLN A 168 -16.51 -0.61 9.36
CA GLN A 168 -17.37 -0.42 10.54
C GLN A 168 -17.41 1.04 11.03
N LEU A 169 -16.28 1.75 10.93
CA LEU A 169 -16.14 3.12 11.44
C LEU A 169 -16.29 4.20 10.35
N ASP A 170 -16.54 3.79 9.12
CA ASP A 170 -16.64 4.68 7.95
C ASP A 170 -15.50 5.69 7.88
N MET A 171 -14.27 5.19 7.89
CA MET A 171 -13.05 5.98 7.80
C MET A 171 -12.26 5.65 6.52
N LYS A 172 -11.32 6.51 6.17
CA LYS A 172 -10.37 6.28 5.08
C LYS A 172 -8.96 6.12 5.63
N ILE A 173 -8.14 5.26 5.01
CA ILE A 173 -6.77 4.98 5.47
C ILE A 173 -5.77 5.19 4.35
N LEU A 174 -4.67 5.87 4.67
CA LEU A 174 -3.42 5.81 3.93
C LEU A 174 -2.44 4.92 4.69
N ILE A 175 -1.99 3.84 4.05
CA ILE A 175 -1.04 2.89 4.64
C ILE A 175 0.22 2.81 3.77
N SER A 176 1.40 2.91 4.36
CA SER A 176 2.64 2.55 3.69
C SER A 176 3.05 1.12 4.05
N SER A 177 3.64 0.42 3.11
CA SER A 177 4.36 -0.82 3.35
C SER A 177 5.49 -0.98 2.32
N HIS A 178 6.59 -1.60 2.74
CA HIS A 178 7.62 -2.09 1.83
C HIS A 178 7.32 -3.51 1.34
N LYS A 179 6.35 -4.19 1.95
CA LYS A 179 5.81 -5.49 1.52
C LYS A 179 4.62 -5.25 0.62
N LEU A 180 4.76 -5.57 -0.65
CA LEU A 180 3.69 -5.35 -1.65
C LEU A 180 2.48 -6.22 -1.35
N GLU A 181 2.70 -7.40 -0.76
CA GLU A 181 1.67 -8.34 -0.34
C GLU A 181 0.72 -7.73 0.71
N ASP A 182 1.24 -6.88 1.62
CA ASP A 182 0.42 -6.17 2.61
C ASP A 182 -0.57 -5.22 1.91
N ILE A 183 -0.10 -4.51 0.87
CA ILE A 183 -0.92 -3.59 0.08
C ILE A 183 -1.95 -4.35 -0.76
N GLU A 184 -1.52 -5.44 -1.43
CA GLU A 184 -2.41 -6.29 -2.22
C GLU A 184 -3.53 -6.92 -1.39
N LEU A 185 -3.28 -7.15 -0.09
CA LEU A 185 -4.21 -7.81 0.81
C LEU A 185 -5.44 -6.95 1.15
N ILE A 186 -5.25 -5.64 1.39
CA ILE A 186 -6.32 -4.81 1.96
C ILE A 186 -6.61 -3.50 1.21
N CYS A 187 -5.75 -3.07 0.27
CA CYS A 187 -5.93 -1.76 -0.36
C CYS A 187 -6.87 -1.81 -1.56
N ASP A 188 -7.70 -0.78 -1.70
CA ASP A 188 -8.54 -0.55 -2.90
C ASP A 188 -7.73 0.07 -4.03
N ARG A 189 -6.66 0.82 -3.66
CA ARG A 189 -5.84 1.60 -4.57
C ARG A 189 -4.40 1.65 -4.07
N ALA A 190 -3.44 1.63 -4.98
CA ALA A 190 -2.01 1.74 -4.68
C ALA A 190 -1.39 2.89 -5.47
N VAL A 191 -0.66 3.76 -4.77
CA VAL A 191 0.03 4.92 -5.36
C VAL A 191 1.53 4.76 -5.14
N PHE A 192 2.29 4.89 -6.24
CA PHE A 192 3.75 4.70 -6.24
C PHE A 192 4.46 6.04 -6.20
N LEU A 193 5.24 6.24 -5.13
CA LEU A 193 6.10 7.42 -4.94
C LEU A 193 7.53 7.09 -5.37
N ARG A 194 8.09 7.88 -6.30
CA ARG A 194 9.49 7.80 -6.74
C ARG A 194 10.02 9.20 -7.03
N ASP A 195 11.23 9.46 -6.56
CA ASP A 195 11.95 10.73 -6.80
C ASP A 195 11.09 11.98 -6.47
N GLY A 196 10.29 11.88 -5.38
CA GLY A 196 9.41 12.95 -4.93
C GLY A 196 8.08 13.08 -5.68
N HIS A 197 7.80 12.26 -6.69
CA HIS A 197 6.58 12.33 -7.51
C HIS A 197 5.74 11.05 -7.42
N PHE A 198 4.43 11.16 -7.61
CA PHE A 198 3.61 10.00 -7.91
C PHE A 198 3.80 9.59 -9.37
N VAL A 199 4.35 8.40 -9.58
CA VAL A 199 4.69 7.87 -10.91
C VAL A 199 3.68 6.88 -11.44
N GLN A 200 2.87 6.29 -10.57
CA GLN A 200 1.82 5.33 -10.93
C GLN A 200 0.71 5.37 -9.90
N ASP A 201 -0.50 5.18 -10.35
CA ASP A 201 -1.72 5.08 -9.57
C ASP A 201 -2.51 3.88 -10.08
N VAL A 202 -2.76 2.90 -9.21
CA VAL A 202 -3.35 1.61 -9.57
C VAL A 202 -4.61 1.39 -8.76
N ASN A 203 -5.74 1.29 -9.44
CA ASN A 203 -6.99 0.80 -8.84
C ASN A 203 -6.89 -0.73 -8.72
N MET A 204 -6.97 -1.26 -7.50
CA MET A 204 -6.77 -2.69 -7.25
C MET A 204 -7.90 -3.55 -7.84
N ALA A 205 -9.12 -3.03 -7.94
CA ALA A 205 -10.24 -3.72 -8.57
C ALA A 205 -10.04 -3.85 -10.10
N GLU A 206 -9.51 -2.82 -10.74
CA GLU A 206 -9.22 -2.80 -12.18
C GLU A 206 -7.91 -3.54 -12.51
N GLY A 207 -6.89 -3.42 -11.66
CA GLY A 207 -5.62 -4.14 -11.79
C GLY A 207 -5.79 -5.65 -11.69
N GLN A 208 -6.77 -6.13 -10.92
CA GLN A 208 -7.12 -7.55 -10.88
C GLN A 208 -7.77 -8.06 -12.18
N SER A 209 -8.26 -7.17 -13.03
CA SER A 209 -8.86 -7.52 -14.33
C SER A 209 -7.84 -7.60 -15.47
N THR A 210 -6.63 -7.07 -15.31
CA THR A 210 -5.55 -7.19 -16.28
C THR A 210 -4.75 -8.46 -16.04
N ALA A 211 -5.15 -9.52 -16.71
CA ALA A 211 -4.35 -10.73 -16.77
C ALA A 211 -3.25 -10.57 -17.82
N GLN A 212 -2.04 -10.99 -17.49
CA GLN A 212 -0.93 -11.12 -18.42
C GLN A 212 -0.70 -12.58 -18.73
N THR A 213 -0.51 -12.88 -20.02
CA THR A 213 -0.10 -14.22 -20.46
C THR A 213 1.39 -14.21 -20.76
N ILE A 214 2.12 -15.05 -20.05
CA ILE A 214 3.53 -15.31 -20.27
C ILE A 214 3.61 -16.50 -21.19
N ILE A 215 4.34 -16.35 -22.30
CA ILE A 215 4.62 -17.41 -23.27
C ILE A 215 6.12 -17.57 -23.32
N GLN A 216 6.61 -18.79 -23.17
CA GLN A 216 8.00 -19.13 -23.37
C GLN A 216 8.13 -19.99 -24.62
N VAL A 217 8.89 -19.51 -25.59
CA VAL A 217 9.18 -20.21 -26.85
C VAL A 217 10.67 -20.56 -26.90
N ASP A 218 11.04 -21.44 -27.83
CA ASP A 218 12.45 -21.68 -28.10
C ASP A 218 13.13 -20.37 -28.57
N PRO A 219 14.37 -20.05 -28.13
CA PRO A 219 15.09 -18.89 -28.59
C PRO A 219 15.24 -18.75 -30.11
N ASP A 220 15.28 -19.88 -30.83
CA ASP A 220 15.34 -19.90 -32.28
C ASP A 220 14.01 -19.46 -32.94
N ASP A 221 12.90 -19.72 -32.29
CA ASP A 221 11.55 -19.34 -32.74
C ASP A 221 11.14 -17.91 -32.25
N PHE A 222 11.91 -17.32 -31.38
CA PHE A 222 11.53 -16.10 -30.65
C PHE A 222 11.14 -14.94 -31.57
N GLU A 223 11.96 -14.61 -32.57
CA GLU A 223 11.70 -13.47 -33.47
C GLU A 223 10.41 -13.67 -34.27
N GLN A 224 10.18 -14.88 -34.76
CA GLN A 224 8.99 -15.21 -35.53
C GLN A 224 7.73 -15.21 -34.63
N ALA A 225 7.85 -15.71 -33.39
CA ALA A 225 6.79 -15.66 -32.40
C ALA A 225 6.45 -14.22 -32.01
N LEU A 226 7.48 -13.42 -31.69
CA LEU A 226 7.31 -12.02 -31.32
C LEU A 226 6.64 -11.20 -32.43
N TYR A 227 7.08 -11.36 -33.67
CA TYR A 227 6.48 -10.69 -34.83
C TYR A 227 4.99 -11.03 -34.96
N TYR A 228 4.64 -12.33 -34.92
CA TYR A 228 3.25 -12.76 -35.00
C TYR A 228 2.40 -12.22 -33.85
N LEU A 229 2.93 -12.29 -32.60
CA LEU A 229 2.17 -11.88 -31.42
C LEU A 229 1.98 -10.35 -31.36
N THR A 230 2.94 -9.58 -31.87
CA THR A 230 2.85 -8.10 -31.92
C THR A 230 1.76 -7.62 -32.89
N ASP A 231 1.52 -8.35 -33.98
CA ASP A 231 0.49 -8.01 -34.97
C ASP A 231 -0.95 -8.16 -34.44
N TYR A 232 -1.15 -9.06 -33.49
CA TYR A 232 -2.50 -9.42 -33.00
C TYR A 232 -2.75 -9.09 -31.53
N PHE A 233 -1.67 -8.89 -30.74
CA PHE A 233 -1.77 -8.72 -29.29
C PHE A 233 -0.87 -7.60 -28.80
N LYS A 234 -1.24 -6.98 -27.67
CA LYS A 234 -0.37 -6.00 -27.02
C LYS A 234 0.74 -6.72 -26.26
N VAL A 235 1.93 -6.75 -26.85
CA VAL A 235 3.14 -7.21 -26.15
C VAL A 235 3.55 -6.16 -25.10
N VAL A 236 3.72 -6.60 -23.85
CA VAL A 236 4.10 -5.75 -22.71
C VAL A 236 5.61 -5.76 -22.53
N GLN A 237 6.20 -6.95 -22.66
CA GLN A 237 7.63 -7.19 -22.48
C GLN A 237 8.03 -8.43 -23.28
N SER A 238 9.29 -8.45 -23.73
CA SER A 238 9.88 -9.62 -24.38
C SER A 238 11.36 -9.72 -24.04
N GLN A 239 11.87 -10.95 -23.89
CA GLN A 239 13.27 -11.23 -23.58
C GLN A 239 13.77 -12.43 -24.38
N LYS A 240 14.64 -12.16 -25.37
CA LYS A 240 15.11 -13.17 -26.32
C LYS A 240 15.92 -14.29 -25.66
N GLU A 241 16.77 -13.94 -24.69
CA GLU A 241 17.67 -14.92 -24.02
C GLU A 241 16.89 -16.03 -23.29
N SER A 242 15.74 -15.69 -22.71
CA SER A 242 14.86 -16.65 -22.03
C SER A 242 13.73 -17.18 -22.92
N GLY A 243 13.55 -16.64 -24.13
CA GLY A 243 12.43 -16.95 -25.00
C GLY A 243 11.08 -16.45 -24.48
N GLU A 244 11.09 -15.52 -23.50
CA GLU A 244 9.87 -15.06 -22.82
C GLU A 244 9.20 -13.89 -23.54
N ILE A 245 7.89 -14.00 -23.76
CA ILE A 245 7.04 -12.95 -24.30
C ILE A 245 5.83 -12.77 -23.38
N ILE A 246 5.59 -11.56 -22.91
CA ILE A 246 4.47 -11.22 -22.03
C ILE A 246 3.43 -10.42 -22.80
N LEU A 247 2.21 -10.94 -22.83
CA LEU A 247 1.07 -10.34 -23.51
C LEU A 247 0.07 -9.78 -22.50
N ASN A 248 -0.53 -8.65 -22.81
CA ASN A 248 -1.70 -8.15 -22.09
C ASN A 248 -2.98 -8.72 -22.75
N VAL A 249 -3.35 -9.94 -22.39
CA VAL A 249 -4.51 -10.65 -22.94
C VAL A 249 -5.32 -11.26 -21.82
N GLN A 250 -6.61 -10.95 -21.79
CA GLN A 250 -7.62 -11.69 -21.04
C GLN A 250 -8.13 -12.87 -21.91
N SER A 251 -7.55 -14.05 -21.73
CA SER A 251 -8.17 -15.35 -22.02
C SER A 251 -8.79 -15.63 -23.41
N ASP A 252 -8.04 -15.64 -24.50
CA ASP A 252 -8.37 -16.62 -25.55
C ASP A 252 -7.10 -17.29 -26.09
N TYR A 253 -6.62 -18.27 -25.32
CA TYR A 253 -5.44 -19.07 -25.67
C TYR A 253 -5.58 -19.76 -27.04
N ARG A 254 -6.81 -20.08 -27.47
CA ARG A 254 -7.05 -20.85 -28.68
C ARG A 254 -6.55 -20.11 -29.91
N ASN A 255 -6.80 -18.84 -30.01
CA ASN A 255 -6.49 -18.07 -31.22
C ASN A 255 -4.98 -17.86 -31.38
N PHE A 256 -4.27 -17.47 -30.34
CA PHE A 256 -2.83 -17.26 -30.49
C PHE A 256 -2.05 -18.59 -30.58
N LEU A 257 -2.46 -19.64 -29.82
CA LEU A 257 -1.86 -20.96 -29.92
C LEU A 257 -2.05 -21.57 -31.33
N LYS A 258 -3.26 -21.45 -31.88
CA LYS A 258 -3.52 -21.89 -33.23
C LYS A 258 -2.66 -21.18 -34.29
N GLY A 259 -2.47 -19.88 -34.12
CA GLY A 259 -1.62 -19.08 -35.00
C GLY A 259 -0.14 -19.42 -34.88
N LEU A 260 0.37 -19.61 -33.67
CA LEU A 260 1.75 -20.07 -33.43
C LEU A 260 1.97 -21.47 -34.03
N ALA A 261 1.05 -22.39 -33.77
CA ALA A 261 1.13 -23.76 -34.32
C ALA A 261 1.11 -23.81 -35.86
N GLN A 262 0.35 -22.90 -36.51
CA GLN A 262 0.36 -22.79 -37.99
C GLN A 262 1.72 -22.33 -38.54
N LYS A 263 2.54 -21.69 -37.73
CA LYS A 263 3.92 -21.26 -38.05
C LYS A 263 4.96 -22.28 -37.58
N GLY A 264 4.53 -23.42 -37.04
CA GLY A 264 5.42 -24.44 -36.49
C GLY A 264 6.00 -24.13 -35.14
N ILE A 265 5.52 -23.08 -34.46
CA ILE A 265 6.01 -22.62 -33.18
C ILE A 265 5.17 -23.22 -32.05
N PHE A 266 5.80 -23.94 -31.15
CA PHE A 266 5.15 -24.61 -30.02
C PHE A 266 5.72 -24.04 -28.70
N PRO A 267 4.95 -23.26 -27.93
CA PRO A 267 5.41 -22.76 -26.66
C PRO A 267 5.78 -23.89 -25.70
N GLN A 268 6.92 -23.74 -25.03
CA GLN A 268 7.39 -24.66 -24.01
C GLN A 268 6.64 -24.47 -22.68
N TYR A 269 6.19 -23.22 -22.44
CA TYR A 269 5.46 -22.85 -21.24
C TYR A 269 4.46 -21.72 -21.53
N ILE A 270 3.30 -21.81 -20.92
CA ILE A 270 2.26 -20.78 -20.97
C ILE A 270 1.62 -20.65 -19.60
N GLU A 271 1.64 -19.45 -19.07
CA GLU A 271 0.98 -19.12 -17.81
C GLU A 271 0.17 -17.84 -17.99
N THR A 272 -1.05 -17.81 -17.45
CA THR A 272 -1.75 -16.55 -17.26
C THR A 272 -1.77 -16.23 -15.78
N ARG A 273 -1.22 -15.08 -15.46
CA ARG A 273 -1.24 -14.56 -14.11
C ARG A 273 -1.87 -13.17 -14.07
N LYS A 274 -2.47 -12.84 -12.94
CA LYS A 274 -2.85 -11.46 -12.66
C LYS A 274 -1.59 -10.60 -12.53
N VAL A 275 -1.64 -9.38 -13.07
CA VAL A 275 -0.56 -8.42 -12.85
C VAL A 275 -0.49 -8.10 -11.37
N SER A 276 0.62 -8.44 -10.73
CA SER A 276 0.86 -8.13 -9.33
C SER A 276 1.39 -6.71 -9.18
N LEU A 277 1.22 -6.12 -8.00
CA LEU A 277 1.91 -4.87 -7.67
C LEU A 277 3.44 -5.01 -7.78
N ARG A 278 3.95 -6.23 -7.60
CA ARG A 278 5.37 -6.55 -7.76
C ARG A 278 5.83 -6.32 -9.20
N ASP A 279 5.06 -6.76 -10.19
CA ASP A 279 5.37 -6.52 -11.60
C ASP A 279 5.36 -5.02 -11.92
N THR A 280 4.35 -4.31 -11.40
CA THR A 280 4.25 -2.85 -11.54
C THR A 280 5.45 -2.15 -10.89
N TYR A 281 5.84 -2.55 -9.68
CA TYR A 281 6.98 -2.00 -8.94
C TYR A 281 8.30 -2.19 -9.69
N PHE A 282 8.56 -3.41 -10.24
CA PHE A 282 9.76 -3.69 -11.02
C PHE A 282 9.79 -2.87 -12.31
N ASN A 283 8.69 -2.79 -13.05
CA ASN A 283 8.60 -2.01 -14.28
C ASN A 283 8.89 -0.52 -14.05
N ILE A 284 8.37 0.06 -12.96
CA ILE A 284 8.65 1.43 -12.56
C ILE A 284 10.15 1.63 -12.28
N ASN A 285 10.79 0.70 -11.58
CA ASN A 285 12.20 0.83 -11.18
C ASN A 285 13.20 0.55 -12.30
N GLN A 286 12.87 -0.30 -13.28
CA GLN A 286 13.74 -0.59 -14.44
C GLN A 286 13.78 0.55 -15.44
N ARG A 287 12.66 1.23 -15.70
CA ARG A 287 12.58 2.38 -16.61
C ARG A 287 13.35 3.61 -16.12
N GLY A 288 13.74 3.68 -14.87
CA GLY A 288 14.51 4.78 -14.28
C GLY A 288 16.03 4.61 -14.36
N GLY A 289 16.55 3.49 -14.86
CA GLY A 289 17.99 3.21 -15.00
C GLY A 289 18.60 3.55 -16.38
N GLN A 290 17.82 4.15 -17.29
CA GLN A 290 18.26 4.49 -18.65
C GLN A 290 18.23 6.00 -18.96
N SER A 291 18.32 6.85 -17.91
CA SER A 291 18.45 8.29 -18.11
C SER A 291 19.76 8.82 -17.52
#